data_72f4a1d10c88af902b2a8d41764f8580
#
_entry.id   72f4a1d10c88af902b2a8d41764f8580
#
_cell.length_a   1.000
_cell.length_b   1.000
_cell.length_c   1.000
_cell.angle_alpha   90.00
_cell.angle_beta   90.00
_cell.angle_gamma   90.00
#
_symmetry.space_group_name_H-M   'P 1'
#
loop_
_entity.id
_entity.type
_entity.pdbx_description
1 polymer ?
#
loop_
_entity_poly.entity_id
_entity_poly.type
_entity_poly.pdbx_seq_one_letter_code
_entity_poly.pdbx_strand_id
1 'polypeptide(L)'
;DTTVVIHPLADDRRILPMEKVGELLEATPEFCLTISYNPGYQSVMKDLKQSTRQRFVALEFDYPSVELETDIIIRETGIDADSARQLVKFAHMTRDLKGNGLDEGASTRLLVHAAKLMHDDIEPVVACQTAIAQSITDDHDMLIAMNELSSSLF
;
A
#
# COMPACT_ATOMS: atom_id res chain seq x y z
N ASP A 1 -15.08 -0.71 -20.66
CA ASP A 1 -14.95 -0.73 -19.22
C ASP A 1 -14.95 -2.17 -18.73
N THR A 2 -13.76 -2.68 -18.43
CA THR A 2 -13.53 -4.10 -18.11
C THR A 2 -14.24 -4.55 -16.82
N THR A 3 -14.54 -3.61 -15.91
CA THR A 3 -15.19 -3.92 -14.63
C THR A 3 -16.67 -4.29 -14.78
N VAL A 4 -17.31 -3.90 -15.85
CA VAL A 4 -18.73 -4.25 -16.09
C VAL A 4 -18.92 -5.75 -16.35
N VAL A 5 -17.90 -6.41 -16.91
CA VAL A 5 -17.94 -7.86 -17.20
C VAL A 5 -18.12 -8.70 -15.93
N ILE A 6 -17.64 -8.21 -14.77
CA ILE A 6 -17.77 -8.93 -13.49
C ILE A 6 -19.08 -8.65 -12.75
N HIS A 7 -19.92 -7.70 -13.22
CA HIS A 7 -21.18 -7.37 -12.54
C HIS A 7 -22.10 -8.58 -12.35
N PRO A 8 -22.33 -9.43 -13.38
CA PRO A 8 -23.20 -10.61 -13.22
C PRO A 8 -22.65 -11.64 -12.23
N LEU A 9 -21.33 -11.64 -12.02
CA LEU A 9 -20.68 -12.50 -11.03
C LEU A 9 -20.80 -11.93 -9.60
N ALA A 10 -20.85 -10.59 -9.49
CA ALA A 10 -20.89 -9.87 -8.22
C ALA A 10 -22.31 -9.57 -7.72
N ASP A 11 -23.35 -9.96 -8.45
CA ASP A 11 -24.75 -9.80 -8.05
C ASP A 11 -25.49 -11.14 -7.96
N ASP A 12 -26.79 -11.11 -7.75
CA ASP A 12 -27.63 -12.31 -7.51
C ASP A 12 -27.60 -13.35 -8.63
N ARG A 13 -27.18 -12.95 -9.82
CA ARG A 13 -27.05 -13.86 -10.97
C ARG A 13 -25.92 -14.87 -10.80
N ARG A 14 -24.81 -14.49 -10.14
CA ARG A 14 -23.66 -15.34 -9.84
C ARG A 14 -23.09 -16.08 -11.06
N ILE A 15 -23.06 -15.41 -12.22
CA ILE A 15 -22.58 -15.96 -13.50
C ILE A 15 -21.48 -15.08 -14.10
N LEU A 16 -20.54 -15.71 -14.79
CA LEU A 16 -19.54 -15.02 -15.61
C LEU A 16 -19.73 -15.42 -17.08
N PRO A 17 -20.20 -14.50 -17.94
CA PRO A 17 -20.26 -14.74 -19.37
C PRO A 17 -18.86 -14.76 -19.98
N MET A 18 -18.49 -15.86 -20.61
CA MET A 18 -17.23 -16.02 -21.34
C MET A 18 -17.50 -15.93 -22.83
N GLU A 19 -17.70 -14.70 -23.34
CA GLU A 19 -18.13 -14.42 -24.71
C GLU A 19 -17.22 -15.07 -25.76
N LYS A 20 -15.90 -15.16 -25.53
CA LYS A 20 -14.93 -15.74 -26.48
C LYS A 20 -15.15 -17.24 -26.75
N VAL A 21 -15.68 -17.95 -25.79
CA VAL A 21 -15.92 -19.41 -25.88
C VAL A 21 -17.41 -19.75 -25.92
N GLY A 22 -18.30 -18.73 -25.78
CA GLY A 22 -19.73 -18.94 -25.80
C GLY A 22 -20.30 -19.65 -24.59
N GLU A 23 -19.59 -19.61 -23.44
CA GLU A 23 -19.97 -20.34 -22.23
C GLU A 23 -20.40 -19.37 -21.12
N LEU A 24 -21.28 -19.87 -20.24
CA LEU A 24 -21.65 -19.22 -18.98
C LEU A 24 -21.05 -20.05 -17.83
N LEU A 25 -20.18 -19.42 -17.04
CA LEU A 25 -19.65 -20.03 -15.83
C LEU A 25 -20.52 -19.64 -14.65
N GLU A 26 -21.09 -20.60 -13.97
CA GLU A 26 -21.84 -20.39 -12.71
C GLU A 26 -20.90 -20.42 -11.51
N ALA A 27 -21.01 -19.45 -10.61
CA ALA A 27 -20.26 -19.43 -9.37
C ALA A 27 -20.85 -20.43 -8.36
N THR A 28 -19.98 -21.19 -7.67
CA THR A 28 -20.39 -22.06 -6.58
C THR A 28 -20.95 -21.26 -5.39
N PRO A 29 -21.76 -21.86 -4.50
CA PRO A 29 -22.32 -21.16 -3.33
C PRO A 29 -21.24 -20.50 -2.46
N GLU A 30 -20.06 -21.12 -2.33
CA GLU A 30 -18.95 -20.67 -1.51
C GLU A 30 -18.07 -19.59 -2.21
N PHE A 31 -18.33 -19.28 -3.48
CA PHE A 31 -17.54 -18.31 -4.22
C PHE A 31 -17.71 -16.91 -3.63
N CYS A 32 -16.59 -16.24 -3.38
CA CYS A 32 -16.52 -14.85 -2.95
C CYS A 32 -15.58 -14.06 -3.87
N LEU A 33 -16.07 -12.94 -4.39
CA LEU A 33 -15.27 -12.02 -5.20
C LEU A 33 -14.75 -10.88 -4.33
N THR A 34 -13.43 -10.73 -4.28
CA THR A 34 -12.77 -9.65 -3.54
C THR A 34 -12.03 -8.74 -4.53
N ILE A 35 -12.19 -7.44 -4.36
CA ILE A 35 -11.50 -6.41 -5.15
C ILE A 35 -10.69 -5.54 -4.19
N SER A 36 -9.39 -5.35 -4.50
CA SER A 36 -8.54 -4.37 -3.84
C SER A 36 -8.29 -3.20 -4.79
N TYR A 37 -8.49 -1.97 -4.31
CA TYR A 37 -8.21 -0.77 -5.08
C TYR A 37 -7.87 0.41 -4.16
N ASN A 38 -7.14 1.40 -4.69
CA ASN A 38 -6.83 2.64 -3.99
C ASN A 38 -7.74 3.76 -4.54
N PRO A 39 -8.70 4.27 -3.77
CA PRO A 39 -9.53 5.39 -4.22
C PRO A 39 -8.69 6.67 -4.35
N GLY A 40 -8.95 7.46 -5.39
CA GLY A 40 -8.30 8.77 -5.58
C GLY A 40 -6.94 8.75 -6.32
N TYR A 41 -6.30 7.59 -6.48
CA TYR A 41 -5.00 7.47 -7.19
C TYR A 41 -5.14 7.26 -8.70
N GLN A 42 -6.32 6.94 -9.15
CA GLN A 42 -6.57 6.71 -10.56
C GLN A 42 -7.26 7.93 -11.17
N SER A 43 -6.96 8.23 -12.43
CA SER A 43 -7.75 9.23 -13.16
C SER A 43 -9.23 8.90 -13.03
N VAL A 44 -10.09 9.92 -13.02
CA VAL A 44 -11.56 9.82 -12.90
C VAL A 44 -12.16 8.73 -13.84
N MET A 45 -11.44 8.37 -14.91
CA MET A 45 -11.83 7.30 -15.85
C MET A 45 -11.51 5.88 -15.37
N LYS A 46 -10.69 5.72 -14.32
CA LYS A 46 -10.25 4.41 -13.82
C LYS A 46 -10.82 4.05 -12.43
N ASP A 47 -11.48 4.98 -11.77
CA ASP A 47 -12.20 4.68 -10.55
C ASP A 47 -13.33 3.68 -10.78
N LEU A 48 -13.58 2.82 -9.80
CA LEU A 48 -14.72 1.92 -9.86
C LEU A 48 -16.01 2.74 -9.98
N LYS A 49 -16.78 2.49 -11.05
CA LYS A 49 -18.09 3.11 -11.22
C LYS A 49 -18.95 2.86 -10.00
N GLN A 50 -19.81 3.81 -9.67
CA GLN A 50 -20.73 3.68 -8.54
C GLN A 50 -21.58 2.42 -8.63
N SER A 51 -22.02 2.04 -9.85
CA SER A 51 -22.77 0.80 -10.08
C SER A 51 -21.97 -0.47 -9.74
N THR A 52 -20.64 -0.45 -9.89
CA THR A 52 -19.74 -1.54 -9.45
C THR A 52 -19.62 -1.52 -7.92
N ARG A 53 -19.34 -0.36 -7.34
CA ARG A 53 -19.17 -0.21 -5.88
C ARG A 53 -20.39 -0.68 -5.08
N GLN A 54 -21.60 -0.43 -5.58
CA GLN A 54 -22.84 -0.84 -4.91
C GLN A 54 -23.07 -2.35 -4.85
N ARG A 55 -22.25 -3.16 -5.53
CA ARG A 55 -22.30 -4.63 -5.48
C ARG A 55 -21.38 -5.24 -4.44
N PHE A 56 -20.60 -4.42 -3.74
CA PHE A 56 -19.58 -4.87 -2.79
C PHE A 56 -19.83 -4.26 -1.42
N VAL A 57 -19.45 -5.02 -0.40
CA VAL A 57 -19.25 -4.47 0.95
C VAL A 57 -17.83 -3.90 1.00
N ALA A 58 -17.71 -2.63 1.37
CA ALA A 58 -16.41 -1.97 1.46
C ALA A 58 -15.79 -2.17 2.84
N LEU A 59 -14.52 -2.57 2.85
CA LEU A 59 -13.66 -2.56 4.02
C LEU A 59 -12.54 -1.56 3.76
N GLU A 60 -12.40 -0.60 4.64
CA GLU A 60 -11.33 0.38 4.58
C GLU A 60 -10.15 -0.09 5.43
N PHE A 61 -8.95 0.02 4.87
CA PHE A 61 -7.70 -0.29 5.55
C PHE A 61 -6.84 0.95 5.60
N ASP A 62 -6.36 1.25 6.79
CA ASP A 62 -5.41 2.31 7.05
C ASP A 62 -4.06 1.71 7.47
N TYR A 63 -3.07 2.55 7.74
CA TYR A 63 -1.80 2.12 8.29
C TYR A 63 -2.00 1.43 9.64
N PRO A 64 -1.16 0.42 9.98
CA PRO A 64 -1.19 -0.20 11.30
C PRO A 64 -0.88 0.82 12.41
N SER A 65 -1.27 0.51 13.67
CA SER A 65 -0.79 1.29 14.81
C SER A 65 0.73 1.21 14.92
N VAL A 66 1.35 2.19 15.58
CA VAL A 66 2.81 2.25 15.79
C VAL A 66 3.34 0.95 16.39
N GLU A 67 2.64 0.41 17.39
CA GLU A 67 3.03 -0.83 18.08
C GLU A 67 2.96 -2.02 17.13
N LEU A 68 1.85 -2.15 16.40
CA LEU A 68 1.66 -3.25 15.46
C LEU A 68 2.65 -3.18 14.30
N GLU A 69 2.89 -1.98 13.76
CA GLU A 69 3.82 -1.79 12.65
C GLU A 69 5.26 -2.10 13.08
N THR A 70 5.66 -1.68 14.29
CA THR A 70 6.94 -2.03 14.90
C THR A 70 7.10 -3.55 15.03
N ASP A 71 6.08 -4.23 15.57
CA ASP A 71 6.08 -5.70 15.70
C ASP A 71 6.19 -6.41 14.34
N ILE A 72 5.50 -5.90 13.32
CA ILE A 72 5.59 -6.44 11.96
C ILE A 72 7.03 -6.36 11.45
N ILE A 73 7.67 -5.19 11.58
CA ILE A 73 9.05 -4.98 11.11
C ILE A 73 10.02 -5.93 11.82
N ILE A 74 9.93 -6.03 13.15
CA ILE A 74 10.80 -6.92 13.93
C ILE A 74 10.63 -8.38 13.49
N ARG A 75 9.39 -8.84 13.33
CA ARG A 75 9.10 -10.24 12.95
C ARG A 75 9.55 -10.57 11.55
N GLU A 76 9.39 -9.65 10.61
CA GLU A 76 9.72 -9.86 9.19
C GLU A 76 11.22 -9.76 8.90
N THR A 77 11.99 -9.06 9.75
CA THR A 77 13.38 -8.73 9.43
C THR A 77 14.38 -9.15 10.49
N GLY A 78 13.97 -9.35 11.72
CA GLY A 78 14.87 -9.64 12.84
C GLY A 78 15.66 -8.44 13.37
N ILE A 79 15.37 -7.22 12.87
CA ILE A 79 16.03 -5.99 13.36
C ILE A 79 15.69 -5.75 14.83
N ASP A 80 16.56 -5.02 15.53
CA ASP A 80 16.31 -4.62 16.92
C ASP A 80 15.12 -3.66 17.07
N ALA A 81 14.54 -3.65 18.26
CA ALA A 81 13.32 -2.91 18.54
C ALA A 81 13.49 -1.39 18.48
N ASP A 82 14.69 -0.86 18.74
CA ASP A 82 14.92 0.58 18.71
C ASP A 82 14.99 1.08 17.28
N SER A 83 15.74 0.39 16.43
CA SER A 83 15.79 0.66 15.00
C SER A 83 14.42 0.53 14.33
N ALA A 84 13.62 -0.49 14.69
CA ALA A 84 12.27 -0.65 14.19
C ALA A 84 11.36 0.52 14.56
N ARG A 85 11.42 1.01 15.81
CA ARG A 85 10.66 2.19 16.25
C ARG A 85 11.07 3.46 15.52
N GLN A 86 12.37 3.65 15.27
CA GLN A 86 12.87 4.81 14.51
C GLN A 86 12.37 4.78 13.07
N LEU A 87 12.35 3.61 12.41
CA LEU A 87 11.77 3.45 11.07
C LEU A 87 10.29 3.79 11.05
N VAL A 88 9.50 3.30 12.01
CA VAL A 88 8.07 3.63 12.12
C VAL A 88 7.86 5.12 12.33
N LYS A 89 8.67 5.75 13.20
CA LYS A 89 8.62 7.19 13.42
C LYS A 89 8.93 7.97 12.13
N PHE A 90 9.95 7.56 11.38
CA PHE A 90 10.27 8.13 10.08
C PHE A 90 9.10 8.00 9.10
N ALA A 91 8.47 6.84 9.03
CA ALA A 91 7.29 6.62 8.19
C ALA A 91 6.13 7.55 8.54
N HIS A 92 5.83 7.73 9.84
CA HIS A 92 4.79 8.67 10.26
C HIS A 92 5.09 10.09 9.79
N MET A 93 6.33 10.56 9.95
CA MET A 93 6.73 11.88 9.47
C MET A 93 6.55 12.04 7.96
N THR A 94 6.84 11.01 7.17
CA THR A 94 6.58 11.05 5.72
C THR A 94 5.09 11.03 5.37
N ARG A 95 4.28 10.32 6.15
CA ARG A 95 2.80 10.27 5.99
C ARG A 95 2.14 11.61 6.30
N ASP A 96 2.67 12.35 7.28
CA ASP A 96 2.21 13.70 7.62
C ASP A 96 2.48 14.72 6.51
N LEU A 97 3.43 14.42 5.60
CA LEU A 97 3.72 15.23 4.42
C LEU A 97 2.79 14.94 3.23
N LYS A 98 1.88 13.97 3.35
CA LYS A 98 0.89 13.68 2.30
C LYS A 98 0.03 14.90 1.99
N GLY A 99 -0.04 15.26 0.72
CA GLY A 99 -0.72 16.49 0.27
C GLY A 99 0.07 17.79 0.49
N ASN A 100 1.25 17.72 1.13
CA ASN A 100 2.17 18.84 1.37
C ASN A 100 3.55 18.54 0.76
N GLY A 101 3.57 18.11 -0.51
CA GLY A 101 4.81 17.80 -1.24
C GLY A 101 4.99 16.31 -1.53
N LEU A 102 4.24 15.42 -0.86
CA LEU A 102 4.19 14.01 -1.18
C LEU A 102 2.78 13.58 -1.60
N ASP A 103 2.68 12.76 -2.62
CA ASP A 103 1.43 12.12 -3.03
C ASP A 103 1.05 11.00 -2.04
N GLU A 104 2.04 10.25 -1.57
CA GLU A 104 1.89 9.20 -0.55
C GLU A 104 3.05 9.21 0.45
N GLY A 105 2.77 8.79 1.68
CA GLY A 105 3.79 8.49 2.68
C GLY A 105 4.32 7.05 2.58
N ALA A 106 5.34 6.73 3.36
CA ALA A 106 5.96 5.42 3.37
C ALA A 106 4.98 4.31 3.78
N SER A 107 4.86 3.28 2.97
CA SER A 107 4.11 2.06 3.29
C SER A 107 4.93 1.14 4.20
N THR A 108 4.26 0.29 4.99
CA THR A 108 4.92 -0.73 5.83
C THR A 108 5.87 -1.63 5.03
N ARG A 109 5.57 -1.88 3.75
CA ARG A 109 6.46 -2.65 2.85
C ARG A 109 7.81 -1.96 2.67
N LEU A 110 7.84 -0.65 2.49
CA LEU A 110 9.09 0.10 2.35
C LEU A 110 9.89 0.08 3.64
N LEU A 111 9.22 0.09 4.81
CA LEU A 111 9.90 -0.05 6.10
C LEU A 111 10.55 -1.42 6.26
N VAL A 112 9.88 -2.49 5.84
CA VAL A 112 10.45 -3.84 5.83
C VAL A 112 11.68 -3.91 4.89
N HIS A 113 11.64 -3.22 3.74
CA HIS A 113 12.80 -3.17 2.84
C HIS A 113 13.97 -2.41 3.48
N ALA A 114 13.73 -1.24 4.07
CA ALA A 114 14.76 -0.49 4.78
C ALA A 114 15.35 -1.30 5.95
N ALA A 115 14.49 -1.93 6.75
CA ALA A 115 14.91 -2.76 7.88
C ALA A 115 15.77 -3.96 7.44
N LYS A 116 15.48 -4.58 6.30
CA LYS A 116 16.34 -5.65 5.74
C LYS A 116 17.71 -5.13 5.34
N LEU A 117 17.78 -3.97 4.72
CA LEU A 117 19.06 -3.33 4.40
C LEU A 117 19.86 -3.03 5.67
N MET A 118 19.20 -2.52 6.72
CA MET A 118 19.85 -2.27 8.01
C MET A 118 20.31 -3.56 8.68
N HIS A 119 19.54 -4.65 8.58
CA HIS A 119 19.92 -5.97 9.07
C HIS A 119 21.17 -6.51 8.34
N ASP A 120 21.34 -6.16 7.07
CA ASP A 120 22.50 -6.49 6.23
C ASP A 120 23.65 -5.46 6.38
N ASP A 121 23.75 -4.77 7.53
CA ASP A 121 24.78 -3.80 7.89
C ASP A 121 24.85 -2.54 6.98
N ILE A 122 23.76 -2.21 6.26
CA ILE A 122 23.66 -0.93 5.56
C ILE A 122 23.32 0.16 6.57
N GLU A 123 24.03 1.26 6.48
CA GLU A 123 23.84 2.43 7.34
C GLU A 123 22.38 2.92 7.30
N PRO A 124 21.72 3.19 8.45
CA PRO A 124 20.29 3.47 8.53
C PRO A 124 19.80 4.61 7.64
N VAL A 125 20.54 5.71 7.58
CA VAL A 125 20.16 6.87 6.72
C VAL A 125 20.20 6.47 5.25
N VAL A 126 21.19 5.70 4.82
CA VAL A 126 21.31 5.19 3.45
C VAL A 126 20.17 4.21 3.14
N ALA A 127 19.82 3.33 4.08
CA ALA A 127 18.69 2.40 3.96
C ALA A 127 17.36 3.16 3.81
N CYS A 128 17.11 4.18 4.64
CA CYS A 128 15.93 5.03 4.54
C CYS A 128 15.87 5.80 3.22
N GLN A 129 16.98 6.37 2.78
CA GLN A 129 17.05 7.11 1.53
C GLN A 129 16.76 6.21 0.33
N THR A 130 17.40 5.03 0.28
CA THR A 130 17.31 4.12 -0.87
C THR A 130 15.98 3.38 -0.94
N ALA A 131 15.54 2.81 0.19
CA ALA A 131 14.33 1.97 0.21
C ALA A 131 13.05 2.79 0.37
N ILE A 132 13.09 3.97 0.99
CA ILE A 132 11.90 4.76 1.30
C ILE A 132 11.86 6.04 0.48
N ALA A 133 12.77 6.98 0.70
CA ALA A 133 12.67 8.31 0.12
C ALA A 133 12.61 8.29 -1.41
N GLN A 134 13.56 7.62 -2.08
CA GLN A 134 13.61 7.48 -3.54
C GLN A 134 12.45 6.65 -4.13
N SER A 135 11.71 5.92 -3.30
CA SER A 135 10.55 5.14 -3.73
C SER A 135 9.24 5.93 -3.72
N ILE A 136 9.20 7.06 -3.01
CA ILE A 136 7.97 7.84 -2.81
C ILE A 136 8.03 9.22 -3.46
N THR A 137 9.21 9.71 -3.86
CA THR A 137 9.35 10.99 -4.56
C THR A 137 10.61 11.04 -5.41
N ASP A 138 10.53 11.80 -6.53
CA ASP A 138 11.66 12.21 -7.36
C ASP A 138 12.03 13.70 -7.13
N ASP A 139 11.29 14.39 -6.26
CA ASP A 139 11.53 15.79 -5.95
C ASP A 139 12.78 15.96 -5.09
N HIS A 140 13.74 16.75 -5.60
CA HIS A 140 15.06 16.90 -4.99
C HIS A 140 15.00 17.56 -3.60
N ASP A 141 14.15 18.56 -3.42
CA ASP A 141 14.02 19.26 -2.14
C ASP A 141 13.39 18.36 -1.08
N MET A 142 12.40 17.54 -1.50
CA MET A 142 11.80 16.53 -0.63
C MET A 142 12.80 15.43 -0.25
N LEU A 143 13.64 14.98 -1.19
CA LEU A 143 14.70 14.00 -0.89
C LEU A 143 15.72 14.55 0.13
N ILE A 144 16.12 15.83 0.02
CA ILE A 144 16.97 16.48 1.02
C ILE A 144 16.29 16.53 2.38
N ALA A 145 15.03 16.99 2.45
CA ALA A 145 14.28 17.05 3.69
C ALA A 145 14.13 15.69 4.37
N MET A 146 13.85 14.63 3.60
CA MET A 146 13.77 13.27 4.14
C MET A 146 15.11 12.74 4.63
N ASN A 147 16.20 13.09 3.96
CA ASN A 147 17.55 12.73 4.42
C ASN A 147 17.89 13.40 5.75
N GLU A 148 17.54 14.68 5.92
CA GLU A 148 17.68 15.41 7.18
C GLU A 148 16.81 14.77 8.29
N LEU A 149 15.56 14.42 7.98
CA LEU A 149 14.67 13.74 8.92
C LEU A 149 15.24 12.39 9.36
N SER A 150 15.68 11.54 8.44
CA SER A 150 16.29 10.24 8.78
C SER A 150 17.56 10.43 9.62
N SER A 151 18.45 11.36 9.25
CA SER A 151 19.66 11.68 10.01
C SER A 151 19.41 12.23 11.42
N SER A 152 18.24 12.78 11.67
CA SER A 152 17.84 13.24 13.01
C SER A 152 17.33 12.13 13.91
N LEU A 153 16.98 10.99 13.33
CA LEU A 153 16.42 9.84 14.03
C LEU A 153 17.47 8.77 14.33
N PHE A 154 18.41 8.59 13.41
CA PHE A 154 19.51 7.62 13.50
C PHE A 154 20.85 8.31 13.74
#